data_8d2c7035d34cd9c23461b93e8b19e8de
#
_entry.id   8d2c7035d34cd9c23461b93e8b19e8de
#
_cell.length_a   1.000
_cell.length_b   1.000
_cell.length_c   1.000
_cell.angle_alpha   90.00
_cell.angle_beta   90.00
_cell.angle_gamma   90.00
#
_symmetry.space_group_name_H-M   'P 1'
#
loop_
_entity.id
_entity.type
_entity.pdbx_description
1 polymer ?
#
loop_
_entity_poly.entity_id
_entity_poly.type
_entity_poly.pdbx_seq_one_letter_code
_entity_poly.pdbx_strand_id
1 'polypeptide(L)'
;KTQDPEANSKALKALSHYLGSAITGICEIPDYCWYSHDKRGDPIKPYHKYALVVLIDQGHETFLGASGNDWISGSQSMRAYLRGAEVTGVMADFIREMGYPARAHTNLDSHVLHVPLVLHSGLGEQSRIGESAINPFLGMRFKTSVLTTDIPLIPDQPIDFGVQTFCSKCLKCARECPVQAIPYGDKVIFNGYETWKPDSERCTLYRATNVKGSACGRCVKTCPLSKDTTWDGPLLHRMGSWLGINAMWLKPFLPPIAIWLDDVLGNGNPNDAKKWWLDLEVMGERSFKYNPENHVEKAKGANRPKIDPKK
;
A
#
# COMPACT_ATOMS: atom_id res chain seq x y z
N LYS A 1 -21.82 -7.79 25.17
CA LYS A 1 -21.68 -7.11 23.86
C LYS A 1 -21.67 -5.61 24.06
N THR A 2 -20.63 -4.95 23.66
CA THR A 2 -20.58 -3.47 23.65
C THR A 2 -21.48 -2.93 22.54
N GLN A 3 -22.25 -1.87 22.85
CA GLN A 3 -23.17 -1.22 21.90
C GLN A 3 -22.73 0.22 21.56
N ASP A 4 -21.62 0.70 22.14
CA ASP A 4 -21.12 2.04 21.92
C ASP A 4 -20.24 2.08 20.64
N PRO A 5 -20.73 2.67 19.53
CA PRO A 5 -20.01 2.67 18.27
C PRO A 5 -18.72 3.52 18.31
N GLU A 6 -18.69 4.58 19.11
CA GLU A 6 -17.52 5.45 19.24
C GLU A 6 -16.38 4.75 19.98
N ALA A 7 -16.70 4.16 21.13
CA ALA A 7 -15.74 3.39 21.92
C ALA A 7 -15.20 2.19 21.11
N ASN A 8 -16.07 1.48 20.39
CA ASN A 8 -15.68 0.36 19.53
C ASN A 8 -14.73 0.80 18.42
N SER A 9 -15.06 1.89 17.71
CA SER A 9 -14.26 2.41 16.62
C SER A 9 -12.86 2.82 17.09
N LYS A 10 -12.79 3.54 18.22
CA LYS A 10 -11.54 3.97 18.83
C LYS A 10 -10.69 2.77 19.28
N ALA A 11 -11.30 1.80 19.95
CA ALA A 11 -10.61 0.61 20.46
C ALA A 11 -10.06 -0.25 19.30
N LEU A 12 -10.86 -0.50 18.26
CA LEU A 12 -10.44 -1.33 17.13
C LEU A 12 -9.37 -0.64 16.28
N LYS A 13 -9.43 0.68 16.07
CA LYS A 13 -8.33 1.43 15.44
C LYS A 13 -7.06 1.36 16.27
N ALA A 14 -7.14 1.53 17.59
CA ALA A 14 -5.99 1.41 18.48
C ALA A 14 -5.39 -0.01 18.45
N LEU A 15 -6.23 -1.04 18.48
CA LEU A 15 -5.79 -2.43 18.39
C LEU A 15 -5.07 -2.70 17.06
N SER A 16 -5.61 -2.22 15.94
CA SER A 16 -4.97 -2.42 14.64
C SER A 16 -3.60 -1.76 14.56
N HIS A 17 -3.44 -0.55 15.12
CA HIS A 17 -2.14 0.12 15.22
C HIS A 17 -1.18 -0.65 16.13
N TYR A 18 -1.63 -1.12 17.26
CA TYR A 18 -0.83 -1.96 18.16
C TYR A 18 -0.32 -3.23 17.47
N LEU A 19 -1.16 -3.84 16.62
CA LEU A 19 -0.79 -5.01 15.81
C LEU A 19 0.09 -4.67 14.59
N GLY A 20 0.39 -3.40 14.35
CA GLY A 20 1.35 -2.96 13.34
C GLY A 20 0.75 -2.47 12.03
N SER A 21 -0.52 -2.07 12.01
CA SER A 21 -1.06 -1.30 10.88
C SER A 21 -0.45 0.10 10.85
N ALA A 22 -0.20 0.62 9.66
CA ALA A 22 0.23 2.00 9.51
C ALA A 22 -0.95 2.96 9.72
N ILE A 23 -2.08 2.69 9.09
CA ILE A 23 -3.31 3.49 9.19
C ILE A 23 -4.52 2.56 9.09
N THR A 24 -5.60 2.86 9.80
CA THR A 24 -6.86 2.12 9.74
C THR A 24 -8.03 3.08 9.59
N GLY A 25 -8.94 2.76 8.66
CA GLY A 25 -10.19 3.47 8.45
C GLY A 25 -11.39 2.53 8.52
N ILE A 26 -12.57 3.10 8.71
CA ILE A 26 -13.83 2.39 8.84
C ILE A 26 -14.82 2.93 7.81
N CYS A 27 -15.57 2.06 7.14
CA CYS A 27 -16.69 2.47 6.29
C CYS A 27 -17.87 1.50 6.41
N GLU A 28 -19.05 1.95 6.00
CA GLU A 28 -20.11 1.03 5.58
C GLU A 28 -19.73 0.43 4.23
N ILE A 29 -20.15 -0.81 3.97
CA ILE A 29 -19.78 -1.52 2.75
C ILE A 29 -20.87 -1.30 1.69
N PRO A 30 -20.62 -0.54 0.62
CA PRO A 30 -21.56 -0.43 -0.49
C PRO A 30 -21.76 -1.79 -1.19
N ASP A 31 -22.96 -2.03 -1.70
CA ASP A 31 -23.30 -3.31 -2.34
C ASP A 31 -22.36 -3.67 -3.49
N TYR A 32 -21.93 -2.70 -4.30
CA TYR A 32 -21.02 -2.92 -5.41
C TYR A 32 -19.59 -3.28 -4.97
N CYS A 33 -19.27 -3.15 -3.69
CA CYS A 33 -17.97 -3.58 -3.15
C CYS A 33 -17.89 -5.08 -2.87
N TRP A 34 -19.00 -5.80 -2.94
CA TRP A 34 -19.00 -7.25 -2.82
C TRP A 34 -18.73 -7.92 -4.17
N TYR A 35 -17.91 -8.95 -4.18
CA TYR A 35 -17.79 -9.81 -5.36
C TYR A 35 -19.12 -10.55 -5.58
N SER A 36 -19.44 -10.85 -6.85
CA SER A 36 -20.64 -11.64 -7.19
C SER A 36 -20.51 -13.11 -6.79
N HIS A 37 -19.30 -13.66 -6.85
CA HIS A 37 -19.00 -15.05 -6.53
C HIS A 37 -17.67 -15.17 -5.79
N ASP A 38 -17.56 -16.20 -4.99
CA ASP A 38 -16.30 -16.57 -4.35
C ASP A 38 -15.37 -17.33 -5.31
N LYS A 39 -14.19 -17.74 -4.82
CA LYS A 39 -13.20 -18.49 -5.60
C LYS A 39 -13.64 -19.91 -6.02
N ARG A 40 -14.73 -20.42 -5.46
CA ARG A 40 -15.31 -21.72 -5.83
C ARG A 40 -16.45 -21.57 -6.83
N GLY A 41 -16.89 -20.33 -7.10
CA GLY A 41 -18.01 -20.02 -7.96
C GLY A 41 -19.35 -19.93 -7.23
N ASP A 42 -19.33 -19.95 -5.89
CA ASP A 42 -20.55 -19.79 -5.09
C ASP A 42 -20.95 -18.31 -5.04
N PRO A 43 -22.25 -17.97 -5.19
CA PRO A 43 -22.70 -16.59 -5.16
C PRO A 43 -22.54 -15.97 -3.76
N ILE A 44 -21.98 -14.76 -3.72
CA ILE A 44 -21.82 -13.98 -2.49
C ILE A 44 -23.00 -13.02 -2.36
N LYS A 45 -23.67 -13.08 -1.21
CA LYS A 45 -24.62 -12.06 -0.77
C LYS A 45 -23.95 -11.21 0.32
N PRO A 46 -24.16 -9.89 0.36
CA PRO A 46 -23.68 -9.06 1.46
C PRO A 46 -24.10 -9.63 2.82
N TYR A 47 -23.16 -9.75 3.76
CA TYR A 47 -23.42 -10.40 5.04
C TYR A 47 -22.89 -9.61 6.26
N HIS A 48 -22.15 -8.53 6.05
CA HIS A 48 -21.71 -7.60 7.09
C HIS A 48 -21.93 -6.15 6.67
N LYS A 49 -22.17 -5.30 7.65
CA LYS A 49 -22.44 -3.87 7.42
C LYS A 49 -21.18 -3.03 7.28
N TYR A 50 -20.18 -3.28 8.15
CA TYR A 50 -18.99 -2.42 8.25
C TYR A 50 -17.73 -3.12 7.77
N ALA A 51 -16.81 -2.32 7.22
CA ALA A 51 -15.44 -2.71 6.95
C ALA A 51 -14.45 -1.86 7.76
N LEU A 52 -13.48 -2.53 8.39
CA LEU A 52 -12.23 -1.91 8.84
C LEU A 52 -11.18 -2.18 7.76
N VAL A 53 -10.63 -1.12 7.22
CA VAL A 53 -9.64 -1.15 6.16
C VAL A 53 -8.29 -0.82 6.76
N VAL A 54 -7.34 -1.74 6.61
CA VAL A 54 -6.01 -1.67 7.21
C VAL A 54 -4.97 -1.45 6.13
N LEU A 55 -4.14 -0.42 6.27
CA LEU A 55 -3.00 -0.17 5.40
C LEU A 55 -1.71 -0.65 6.07
N ILE A 56 -0.96 -1.48 5.38
CA ILE A 56 0.36 -1.97 5.79
C ILE A 56 1.43 -1.32 4.93
N ASP A 57 2.31 -0.52 5.53
CA ASP A 57 3.44 0.11 4.84
C ASP A 57 4.44 -0.95 4.37
N GLN A 58 4.92 -0.81 3.17
CA GLN A 58 5.95 -1.67 2.57
C GLN A 58 7.38 -1.26 2.95
N GLY A 59 7.56 -0.09 3.56
CA GLY A 59 8.85 0.49 3.91
C GLY A 59 9.46 1.32 2.78
N HIS A 60 9.81 2.56 3.10
CA HIS A 60 10.27 3.53 2.10
C HIS A 60 11.62 3.17 1.49
N GLU A 61 12.59 2.79 2.29
CA GLU A 61 13.95 2.48 1.82
C GLU A 61 13.98 1.27 0.89
N THR A 62 13.30 0.19 1.28
CA THR A 62 13.16 -0.98 0.41
C THR A 62 12.52 -0.61 -0.93
N PHE A 63 11.55 0.29 -0.86
CA PHE A 63 10.84 0.76 -2.03
C PHE A 63 11.71 1.62 -2.95
N LEU A 64 12.64 2.40 -2.42
CA LEU A 64 13.62 3.16 -3.21
C LEU A 64 14.61 2.25 -3.96
N GLY A 65 15.04 1.18 -3.34
CA GLY A 65 15.92 0.17 -3.94
C GLY A 65 15.22 -0.70 -5.00
N ALA A 66 13.94 -1.04 -4.78
CA ALA A 66 13.16 -1.94 -5.63
C ALA A 66 12.54 -1.21 -6.81
N SER A 67 13.08 -1.35 -8.01
CA SER A 67 12.62 -0.65 -9.22
C SER A 67 11.70 -1.46 -10.14
N GLY A 68 11.20 -2.59 -9.68
CA GLY A 68 10.38 -3.49 -10.47
C GLY A 68 11.16 -4.48 -11.34
N ASN A 69 12.46 -4.53 -11.17
CA ASN A 69 13.38 -5.46 -11.84
C ASN A 69 14.26 -6.24 -10.85
N ASP A 70 13.79 -6.38 -9.62
CA ASP A 70 14.48 -7.05 -8.52
C ASP A 70 13.48 -7.93 -7.76
N TRP A 71 13.91 -9.08 -7.28
CA TRP A 71 13.09 -10.04 -6.52
C TRP A 71 12.46 -9.43 -5.26
N ILE A 72 13.11 -8.41 -4.67
CA ILE A 72 12.61 -7.73 -3.49
C ILE A 72 11.25 -7.05 -3.72
N SER A 73 10.95 -6.65 -4.96
CA SER A 73 9.66 -6.04 -5.30
C SER A 73 8.49 -6.98 -5.03
N GLY A 74 8.67 -8.28 -5.28
CA GLY A 74 7.69 -9.32 -4.92
C GLY A 74 7.66 -9.58 -3.43
N SER A 75 8.84 -9.81 -2.84
CA SER A 75 8.99 -10.20 -1.44
C SER A 75 8.44 -9.15 -0.47
N GLN A 76 8.71 -7.86 -0.69
CA GLN A 76 8.14 -6.79 0.13
C GLN A 76 6.62 -6.71 0.05
N SER A 77 6.05 -6.96 -1.14
CA SER A 77 4.61 -7.02 -1.32
C SER A 77 3.99 -8.19 -0.56
N MET A 78 4.60 -9.38 -0.67
CA MET A 78 4.12 -10.57 0.04
C MET A 78 4.24 -10.43 1.55
N ARG A 79 5.34 -9.83 2.04
CA ARG A 79 5.51 -9.50 3.47
C ARG A 79 4.39 -8.58 3.97
N ALA A 80 4.04 -7.55 3.21
CA ALA A 80 2.97 -6.64 3.62
C ALA A 80 1.59 -7.31 3.60
N TYR A 81 1.31 -8.19 2.64
CA TYR A 81 0.07 -8.98 2.63
C TYR A 81 0.00 -9.95 3.80
N LEU A 82 1.11 -10.63 4.13
CA LEU A 82 1.19 -11.53 5.29
C LEU A 82 0.87 -10.78 6.60
N ARG A 83 1.51 -9.63 6.80
CA ARG A 83 1.25 -8.79 7.99
C ARG A 83 -0.19 -8.27 8.03
N GLY A 84 -0.76 -7.89 6.88
CA GLY A 84 -2.16 -7.49 6.80
C GLY A 84 -3.13 -8.63 7.17
N ALA A 85 -2.83 -9.85 6.72
CA ALA A 85 -3.60 -11.04 7.07
C ALA A 85 -3.51 -11.35 8.58
N GLU A 86 -2.32 -11.23 9.17
CA GLU A 86 -2.10 -11.37 10.62
C GLU A 86 -2.95 -10.37 11.42
N VAL A 87 -2.82 -9.08 11.11
CA VAL A 87 -3.56 -8.01 11.80
C VAL A 87 -5.07 -8.23 11.70
N THR A 88 -5.60 -8.43 10.48
CA THR A 88 -7.05 -8.60 10.31
C THR A 88 -7.57 -9.93 10.83
N GLY A 89 -6.75 -10.99 10.82
CA GLY A 89 -7.08 -12.28 11.40
C GLY A 89 -7.24 -12.19 12.90
N VAL A 90 -6.25 -11.67 13.62
CA VAL A 90 -6.29 -11.48 15.08
C VAL A 90 -7.46 -10.56 15.48
N MET A 91 -7.69 -9.48 14.75
CA MET A 91 -8.82 -8.58 15.01
C MET A 91 -10.17 -9.26 14.80
N ALA A 92 -10.29 -10.10 13.77
CA ALA A 92 -11.51 -10.85 13.51
C ALA A 92 -11.82 -11.84 14.62
N ASP A 93 -10.80 -12.55 15.13
CA ASP A 93 -10.95 -13.43 16.29
C ASP A 93 -11.41 -12.65 17.54
N PHE A 94 -10.74 -11.54 17.82
CA PHE A 94 -11.11 -10.67 18.96
C PHE A 94 -12.57 -10.19 18.88
N ILE A 95 -13.05 -9.77 17.70
CA ILE A 95 -14.44 -9.33 17.52
C ILE A 95 -15.41 -10.50 17.69
N ARG A 96 -15.07 -11.70 17.22
CA ARG A 96 -15.90 -12.89 17.41
C ARG A 96 -16.02 -13.28 18.88
N GLU A 97 -14.93 -13.19 19.65
CA GLU A 97 -14.96 -13.39 21.11
C GLU A 97 -15.85 -12.36 21.82
N MET A 98 -15.95 -11.13 21.30
CA MET A 98 -16.93 -10.16 21.78
C MET A 98 -18.38 -10.48 21.38
N GLY A 99 -18.60 -11.54 20.61
CA GLY A 99 -19.91 -12.05 20.19
C GLY A 99 -20.50 -11.36 18.96
N TYR A 100 -19.67 -10.76 18.09
CA TYR A 100 -20.06 -10.21 16.79
C TYR A 100 -19.47 -11.03 15.66
N PRO A 101 -20.20 -11.19 14.53
CA PRO A 101 -19.62 -11.82 13.36
C PRO A 101 -18.50 -10.94 12.79
N ALA A 102 -17.42 -11.58 12.36
CA ALA A 102 -16.31 -10.89 11.72
C ALA A 102 -15.54 -11.83 10.79
N ARG A 103 -15.06 -11.27 9.65
CA ARG A 103 -14.25 -11.99 8.67
C ARG A 103 -13.10 -11.13 8.17
N ALA A 104 -11.89 -11.71 8.15
CA ALA A 104 -10.73 -11.14 7.49
C ALA A 104 -10.76 -11.43 5.98
N HIS A 105 -10.42 -10.44 5.19
CA HIS A 105 -10.30 -10.50 3.72
C HIS A 105 -8.87 -10.15 3.34
N THR A 106 -8.18 -11.09 2.71
CA THR A 106 -6.79 -10.98 2.31
C THR A 106 -6.64 -11.05 0.79
N ASN A 107 -5.43 -10.91 0.25
CA ASN A 107 -5.22 -10.99 -1.19
C ASN A 107 -5.48 -12.40 -1.78
N LEU A 108 -5.52 -13.45 -0.96
CA LEU A 108 -5.79 -14.82 -1.42
C LEU A 108 -7.23 -15.26 -1.21
N ASP A 109 -7.95 -14.60 -0.30
CA ASP A 109 -9.33 -14.94 0.02
C ASP A 109 -10.09 -13.68 0.45
N SER A 110 -10.78 -13.08 -0.52
CA SER A 110 -11.58 -11.88 -0.29
C SER A 110 -12.96 -12.02 -0.96
N HIS A 111 -13.98 -11.53 -0.27
CA HIS A 111 -15.32 -11.36 -0.81
C HIS A 111 -15.63 -9.90 -1.14
N VAL A 112 -14.68 -8.98 -0.91
CA VAL A 112 -14.88 -7.55 -1.10
C VAL A 112 -13.77 -6.91 -1.93
N LEU A 113 -14.11 -5.85 -2.66
CA LEU A 113 -13.18 -5.01 -3.42
C LEU A 113 -12.44 -4.07 -2.47
N HIS A 114 -11.13 -4.21 -2.34
CA HIS A 114 -10.35 -3.43 -1.39
C HIS A 114 -10.21 -1.94 -1.78
N VAL A 115 -9.99 -1.63 -3.05
CA VAL A 115 -9.73 -0.23 -3.48
C VAL A 115 -10.91 0.70 -3.18
N PRO A 116 -12.16 0.38 -3.58
CA PRO A 116 -13.29 1.22 -3.19
C PRO A 116 -13.44 1.40 -1.68
N LEU A 117 -13.18 0.35 -0.89
CA LEU A 117 -13.26 0.45 0.57
C LEU A 117 -12.19 1.37 1.17
N VAL A 118 -10.97 1.45 0.57
CA VAL A 118 -9.96 2.45 0.94
C VAL A 118 -10.50 3.86 0.72
N LEU A 119 -11.24 4.10 -0.38
CA LEU A 119 -11.82 5.41 -0.68
C LEU A 119 -12.94 5.76 0.32
N HIS A 120 -13.86 4.82 0.56
CA HIS A 120 -14.99 5.02 1.48
C HIS A 120 -14.56 5.18 2.93
N SER A 121 -13.45 4.57 3.34
CA SER A 121 -12.90 4.68 4.69
C SER A 121 -11.99 5.89 4.91
N GLY A 122 -11.92 6.83 3.96
CA GLY A 122 -11.12 8.04 4.09
C GLY A 122 -9.61 7.82 4.07
N LEU A 123 -9.13 6.66 3.62
CA LEU A 123 -7.72 6.33 3.63
C LEU A 123 -6.95 6.78 2.39
N GLY A 124 -7.64 7.28 1.37
CA GLY A 124 -7.00 7.76 0.17
C GLY A 124 -7.95 8.04 -0.98
N GLU A 125 -7.38 8.47 -2.10
CA GLU A 125 -8.08 8.65 -3.37
C GLU A 125 -7.55 7.68 -4.42
N GLN A 126 -8.40 7.38 -5.42
CA GLN A 126 -8.02 6.48 -6.51
C GLN A 126 -6.88 7.07 -7.35
N SER A 127 -5.88 6.25 -7.65
CA SER A 127 -4.79 6.60 -8.55
C SER A 127 -5.13 6.31 -10.02
N ARG A 128 -4.34 6.87 -10.95
CA ARG A 128 -4.41 6.50 -12.39
C ARG A 128 -4.11 5.01 -12.66
N ILE A 129 -3.50 4.31 -11.73
CA ILE A 129 -3.27 2.87 -11.86
C ILE A 129 -4.61 2.10 -11.82
N GLY A 130 -5.68 2.70 -11.26
CA GLY A 130 -7.01 2.12 -11.18
C GLY A 130 -7.19 1.07 -10.09
N GLU A 131 -6.23 0.18 -9.97
CA GLU A 131 -6.22 -0.89 -8.96
C GLU A 131 -5.39 -0.53 -7.71
N SER A 132 -5.21 0.76 -7.47
CA SER A 132 -4.48 1.28 -6.30
C SER A 132 -5.01 2.64 -5.89
N ALA A 133 -4.95 2.93 -4.61
CA ALA A 133 -5.24 4.24 -4.05
C ALA A 133 -3.94 4.96 -3.64
N ILE A 134 -4.02 6.27 -3.49
CA ILE A 134 -2.95 7.11 -2.94
C ILE A 134 -3.40 7.61 -1.59
N ASN A 135 -2.61 7.33 -0.57
CA ASN A 135 -2.77 7.88 0.77
C ASN A 135 -1.92 9.14 0.91
N PRO A 136 -2.36 10.20 1.62
CA PRO A 136 -1.59 11.43 1.76
C PRO A 136 -0.20 11.27 2.39
N PHE A 137 -0.01 10.26 3.25
CA PHE A 137 1.21 10.03 4.00
C PHE A 137 2.07 8.90 3.41
N LEU A 138 1.44 7.80 3.00
CA LEU A 138 2.10 6.62 2.46
C LEU A 138 2.27 6.64 0.94
N GLY A 139 1.62 7.58 0.24
CA GLY A 139 1.51 7.52 -1.21
C GLY A 139 0.80 6.22 -1.64
N MET A 140 1.41 5.47 -2.56
CA MET A 140 0.94 4.13 -2.96
C MET A 140 1.77 2.99 -2.32
N ARG A 141 2.61 3.29 -1.33
CA ARG A 141 3.58 2.38 -0.74
C ARG A 141 2.97 1.46 0.31
N PHE A 142 1.77 1.00 0.12
CA PHE A 142 1.08 0.13 1.08
C PHE A 142 0.41 -1.07 0.41
N LYS A 143 0.05 -2.04 1.23
CA LYS A 143 -0.91 -3.09 0.92
C LYS A 143 -2.10 -3.00 1.83
N THR A 144 -3.25 -3.43 1.33
CA THR A 144 -4.52 -3.35 2.03
C THR A 144 -4.97 -4.73 2.47
N SER A 145 -5.41 -4.85 3.70
CA SER A 145 -6.22 -5.95 4.19
C SER A 145 -7.52 -5.38 4.76
N VAL A 146 -8.59 -6.14 4.69
CA VAL A 146 -9.92 -5.69 5.12
C VAL A 146 -10.48 -6.68 6.12
N LEU A 147 -11.16 -6.18 7.13
CA LEU A 147 -11.99 -6.96 8.05
C LEU A 147 -13.42 -6.46 7.93
N THR A 148 -14.38 -7.36 7.74
CA THR A 148 -15.80 -7.02 7.73
C THR A 148 -16.50 -7.54 8.98
N THR A 149 -17.51 -6.79 9.49
CA THR A 149 -18.19 -7.10 10.76
C THR A 149 -19.53 -6.38 10.90
N ASP A 150 -20.34 -6.82 11.86
CA ASP A 150 -21.58 -6.14 12.29
C ASP A 150 -21.46 -5.49 13.68
N ILE A 151 -20.25 -5.46 14.28
CA ILE A 151 -20.06 -4.67 15.50
C ILE A 151 -20.41 -3.21 15.23
N PRO A 152 -21.18 -2.52 16.09
CA PRO A 152 -21.51 -1.12 15.86
C PRO A 152 -20.26 -0.24 15.77
N LEU A 153 -20.10 0.50 14.64
CA LEU A 153 -18.95 1.36 14.35
C LEU A 153 -19.40 2.70 13.80
N ILE A 154 -18.55 3.72 13.95
CA ILE A 154 -18.70 5.02 13.29
C ILE A 154 -17.85 5.03 12.02
N PRO A 155 -18.45 5.16 10.83
CA PRO A 155 -17.69 5.29 9.58
C PRO A 155 -16.89 6.60 9.52
N ASP A 156 -15.67 6.49 8.99
CA ASP A 156 -14.90 7.66 8.57
C ASP A 156 -15.47 8.26 7.28
N GLN A 157 -15.09 9.49 6.96
CA GLN A 157 -15.54 10.14 5.74
C GLN A 157 -14.50 10.03 4.63
N PRO A 158 -14.90 9.85 3.38
CA PRO A 158 -14.01 9.98 2.22
C PRO A 158 -13.25 11.29 2.23
N ILE A 159 -12.01 11.26 1.75
CA ILE A 159 -11.16 12.46 1.66
C ILE A 159 -10.95 12.88 0.22
N ASP A 160 -10.78 14.16 -0.01
CA ASP A 160 -10.29 14.73 -1.26
C ASP A 160 -9.08 15.61 -0.96
N PHE A 161 -7.93 15.22 -1.49
CA PHE A 161 -6.71 16.02 -1.46
C PHE A 161 -6.14 16.25 -2.88
N GLY A 162 -7.01 16.10 -3.91
CA GLY A 162 -6.80 16.48 -5.29
C GLY A 162 -5.98 15.53 -6.13
N VAL A 163 -5.93 14.26 -5.78
CA VAL A 163 -5.27 13.22 -6.58
C VAL A 163 -5.91 13.10 -7.96
N GLN A 164 -7.23 13.28 -8.07
CA GLN A 164 -7.92 13.18 -9.35
C GLN A 164 -7.39 14.21 -10.36
N THR A 165 -7.27 15.47 -9.93
CA THR A 165 -6.71 16.56 -10.76
C THR A 165 -5.21 16.32 -11.05
N PHE A 166 -4.46 15.83 -10.07
CA PHE A 166 -3.06 15.51 -10.26
C PHE A 166 -2.89 14.36 -11.26
N CYS A 167 -3.56 13.24 -11.07
CA CYS A 167 -3.46 12.06 -11.91
C CYS A 167 -3.97 12.28 -13.34
N SER A 168 -4.94 13.16 -13.55
CA SER A 168 -5.40 13.50 -14.91
C SER A 168 -4.29 14.14 -15.75
N LYS A 169 -3.34 14.84 -15.11
CA LYS A 169 -2.23 15.56 -15.78
C LYS A 169 -0.89 14.79 -15.74
N CYS A 170 -0.67 13.96 -14.72
CA CYS A 170 0.67 13.42 -14.41
C CYS A 170 0.94 12.20 -15.26
N LEU A 171 0.51 11.55 -15.98
CA LEU A 171 0.80 10.38 -16.85
C LEU A 171 2.13 9.61 -16.56
N LYS A 172 2.89 9.94 -15.51
CA LYS A 172 4.21 9.36 -15.25
C LYS A 172 4.15 7.84 -15.06
N CYS A 173 3.18 7.33 -14.32
CA CYS A 173 3.01 5.89 -14.11
C CYS A 173 2.66 5.13 -15.41
N ALA A 174 1.91 5.75 -16.32
CA ALA A 174 1.62 5.19 -17.65
C ALA A 174 2.86 5.21 -18.54
N ARG A 175 3.61 6.33 -18.57
CA ARG A 175 4.86 6.48 -19.33
C ARG A 175 5.91 5.46 -18.91
N GLU A 176 6.06 5.21 -17.61
CA GLU A 176 7.07 4.32 -17.05
C GLU A 176 6.63 2.84 -17.01
N CYS A 177 5.42 2.53 -17.39
CA CYS A 177 4.94 1.15 -17.39
C CYS A 177 5.65 0.34 -18.50
N PRO A 178 6.42 -0.70 -18.16
CA PRO A 178 7.20 -1.46 -19.13
C PRO A 178 6.36 -2.18 -20.19
N VAL A 179 5.08 -2.38 -19.92
CA VAL A 179 4.14 -3.08 -20.80
C VAL A 179 2.94 -2.22 -21.19
N GLN A 180 2.96 -0.92 -20.90
CA GLN A 180 1.90 0.02 -21.26
C GLN A 180 0.50 -0.43 -20.79
N ALA A 181 0.43 -1.03 -19.61
CA ALA A 181 -0.82 -1.54 -19.04
C ALA A 181 -1.69 -0.45 -18.39
N ILE A 182 -1.14 0.75 -18.16
CA ILE A 182 -1.85 1.86 -17.51
C ILE A 182 -2.38 2.82 -18.57
N PRO A 183 -3.67 3.17 -18.54
CA PRO A 183 -4.27 4.00 -19.58
C PRO A 183 -3.79 5.45 -19.54
N TYR A 184 -3.61 6.04 -20.72
CA TYR A 184 -3.35 7.47 -20.90
C TYR A 184 -4.65 8.30 -20.95
N GLY A 185 -5.76 7.66 -21.31
CA GLY A 185 -7.07 8.29 -21.51
C GLY A 185 -7.85 8.54 -20.22
N ASP A 186 -9.13 8.79 -20.41
CA ASP A 186 -10.08 9.11 -19.35
C ASP A 186 -10.51 7.86 -18.57
N LYS A 187 -11.22 8.09 -17.49
CA LYS A 187 -11.84 7.05 -16.69
C LYS A 187 -13.02 6.40 -17.42
N VAL A 188 -13.33 5.19 -17.05
CA VAL A 188 -14.51 4.43 -17.51
C VAL A 188 -15.29 3.91 -16.31
N ILE A 189 -16.56 3.62 -16.49
CA ILE A 189 -17.34 2.91 -15.48
C ILE A 189 -16.99 1.43 -15.55
N PHE A 190 -16.50 0.87 -14.46
CA PHE A 190 -16.16 -0.54 -14.33
C PHE A 190 -16.50 -1.05 -12.93
N ASN A 191 -17.18 -2.19 -12.85
CA ASN A 191 -17.62 -2.77 -11.57
C ASN A 191 -18.36 -1.80 -10.65
N GLY A 192 -19.22 -0.93 -11.21
CA GLY A 192 -20.08 -0.02 -10.46
C GLY A 192 -19.43 1.29 -10.02
N TYR A 193 -18.19 1.57 -10.39
CA TYR A 193 -17.54 2.85 -10.09
C TYR A 193 -16.65 3.36 -11.23
N GLU A 194 -16.39 4.66 -11.23
CA GLU A 194 -15.57 5.33 -12.22
C GLU A 194 -14.08 5.14 -11.94
N THR A 195 -13.35 4.57 -12.89
CA THR A 195 -11.93 4.23 -12.71
C THR A 195 -11.11 4.38 -13.98
N TRP A 196 -9.81 4.65 -13.88
CA TRP A 196 -8.84 4.37 -14.93
C TRP A 196 -8.63 2.86 -14.98
N LYS A 197 -9.18 2.18 -15.98
CA LYS A 197 -9.09 0.72 -16.06
C LYS A 197 -7.77 0.29 -16.70
N PRO A 198 -6.83 -0.31 -15.94
CA PRO A 198 -5.60 -0.84 -16.50
C PRO A 198 -5.86 -2.16 -17.23
N ASP A 199 -4.94 -2.52 -18.13
CA ASP A 199 -4.84 -3.86 -18.69
C ASP A 199 -4.19 -4.79 -17.65
N SER A 200 -5.03 -5.36 -16.80
CA SER A 200 -4.60 -6.20 -15.68
C SER A 200 -3.99 -7.52 -16.14
N GLU A 201 -4.43 -8.05 -17.29
CA GLU A 201 -3.88 -9.26 -17.89
C GLU A 201 -2.43 -9.04 -18.33
N ARG A 202 -2.19 -8.01 -19.13
CA ARG A 202 -0.84 -7.63 -19.59
C ARG A 202 0.10 -7.34 -18.42
N CYS A 203 -0.39 -6.62 -17.41
CA CYS A 203 0.37 -6.35 -16.19
C CYS A 203 0.74 -7.63 -15.44
N THR A 204 -0.23 -8.54 -15.28
CA THR A 204 -0.03 -9.79 -14.54
C THR A 204 0.92 -10.72 -15.28
N LEU A 205 0.78 -10.84 -16.59
CA LEU A 205 1.67 -11.65 -17.43
C LEU A 205 3.13 -11.18 -17.26
N TYR A 206 3.38 -9.87 -17.39
CA TYR A 206 4.72 -9.33 -17.18
C TYR A 206 5.26 -9.60 -15.77
N ARG A 207 4.44 -9.41 -14.74
CA ARG A 207 4.85 -9.65 -13.34
C ARG A 207 5.19 -11.12 -13.07
N ALA A 208 4.53 -12.04 -13.75
CA ALA A 208 4.78 -13.48 -13.61
C ALA A 208 5.98 -13.98 -14.42
N THR A 209 6.29 -13.33 -15.55
CA THR A 209 7.32 -13.79 -16.51
C THR A 209 8.57 -12.93 -16.54
N ASN A 210 8.65 -11.86 -15.73
CA ASN A 210 9.81 -10.97 -15.71
C ASN A 210 11.06 -11.71 -15.21
N VAL A 211 12.02 -11.90 -16.09
CA VAL A 211 13.26 -12.64 -15.83
C VAL A 211 14.19 -11.96 -14.82
N LYS A 212 14.00 -10.66 -14.56
CA LYS A 212 14.81 -9.89 -13.60
C LYS A 212 14.25 -9.89 -12.18
N GLY A 213 13.07 -10.45 -11.99
CA GLY A 213 12.42 -10.51 -10.68
C GLY A 213 10.93 -10.69 -10.80
N SER A 214 10.33 -11.39 -9.86
CA SER A 214 8.88 -11.53 -9.76
C SER A 214 8.24 -10.24 -9.27
N ALA A 215 7.04 -9.95 -9.74
CA ALA A 215 6.32 -8.70 -9.54
C ALA A 215 7.04 -7.49 -10.18
N CYS A 216 6.44 -6.32 -10.13
CA CYS A 216 7.02 -5.13 -10.77
C CYS A 216 7.02 -3.95 -9.79
N GLY A 217 5.89 -3.26 -9.57
CA GLY A 217 5.82 -2.07 -8.70
C GLY A 217 6.43 -0.80 -9.31
N ARG A 218 6.83 -0.81 -10.58
CA ARG A 218 7.43 0.35 -11.26
C ARG A 218 6.52 1.59 -11.19
N CYS A 219 5.24 1.42 -11.49
CA CYS A 219 4.25 2.49 -11.47
C CYS A 219 4.07 3.12 -10.08
N VAL A 220 4.15 2.31 -9.03
CA VAL A 220 4.04 2.76 -7.64
C VAL A 220 5.29 3.55 -7.22
N LYS A 221 6.48 3.05 -7.59
CA LYS A 221 7.75 3.69 -7.26
C LYS A 221 7.95 5.02 -7.97
N THR A 222 7.60 5.09 -9.26
CA THR A 222 7.78 6.29 -10.05
C THR A 222 6.82 7.43 -9.70
N CYS A 223 5.77 7.14 -8.91
CA CYS A 223 4.75 8.12 -8.56
C CYS A 223 5.34 9.27 -7.73
N PRO A 224 5.17 10.53 -8.16
CA PRO A 224 5.63 11.69 -7.39
C PRO A 224 5.01 11.81 -6.01
N LEU A 225 3.81 11.24 -5.80
CA LEU A 225 3.10 11.25 -4.52
C LEU A 225 3.53 10.10 -3.58
N SER A 226 4.39 9.17 -4.05
CA SER A 226 4.93 8.07 -3.22
C SER A 226 6.28 8.41 -2.63
N LYS A 227 6.42 9.61 -2.05
CA LYS A 227 7.65 10.09 -1.43
C LYS A 227 7.63 9.90 0.09
N ASP A 228 8.81 10.02 0.69
CA ASP A 228 8.92 10.05 2.13
C ASP A 228 8.44 11.39 2.67
N THR A 229 7.32 11.37 3.37
CA THR A 229 6.71 12.53 4.02
C THR A 229 6.74 12.43 5.54
N THR A 230 7.47 11.46 6.08
CA THR A 230 7.69 11.31 7.51
C THR A 230 8.44 12.51 8.07
N TRP A 231 8.41 12.66 9.39
CA TRP A 231 9.07 13.81 10.06
C TRP A 231 10.57 13.90 9.74
N ASP A 232 11.22 12.74 9.57
CA ASP A 232 12.66 12.64 9.25
C ASP A 232 12.94 12.67 7.74
N GLY A 233 11.87 12.69 6.90
CA GLY A 233 11.98 12.73 5.45
C GLY A 233 12.48 14.08 4.90
N PRO A 234 12.90 14.13 3.64
CA PRO A 234 13.41 15.34 3.01
C PRO A 234 12.41 16.50 3.10
N LEU A 235 12.88 17.67 3.51
CA LEU A 235 12.05 18.87 3.72
C LEU A 235 11.21 19.20 2.46
N LEU A 236 11.80 19.06 1.28
CA LEU A 236 11.12 19.31 0.01
C LEU A 236 9.90 18.39 -0.20
N HIS A 237 10.01 17.12 0.16
CA HIS A 237 8.89 16.16 0.08
C HIS A 237 7.79 16.53 1.08
N ARG A 238 8.16 16.89 2.28
CA ARG A 238 7.22 17.31 3.33
C ARG A 238 6.48 18.59 2.95
N MET A 239 7.19 19.59 2.44
CA MET A 239 6.59 20.83 1.95
C MET A 239 5.67 20.57 0.75
N GLY A 240 6.10 19.73 -0.20
CA GLY A 240 5.30 19.35 -1.37
C GLY A 240 3.99 18.65 -0.97
N SER A 241 4.05 17.75 -0.01
CA SER A 241 2.86 17.06 0.54
C SER A 241 1.95 18.03 1.29
N TRP A 242 2.52 18.90 2.12
CA TRP A 242 1.76 19.92 2.84
C TRP A 242 1.02 20.87 1.88
N LEU A 243 1.71 21.36 0.86
CA LEU A 243 1.09 22.18 -0.20
C LEU A 243 0.00 21.42 -0.95
N GLY A 244 0.25 20.15 -1.28
CA GLY A 244 -0.71 19.28 -1.95
C GLY A 244 -2.00 19.08 -1.14
N ILE A 245 -1.91 19.02 0.18
CA ILE A 245 -3.06 18.84 1.08
C ILE A 245 -3.75 20.18 1.36
N ASN A 246 -2.99 21.24 1.65
CA ASN A 246 -3.55 22.48 2.19
C ASN A 246 -3.80 23.58 1.14
N ALA A 247 -3.12 23.52 -0.01
CA ALA A 247 -3.21 24.51 -1.06
C ALA A 247 -3.95 24.00 -2.31
N MET A 248 -5.19 23.53 -2.12
CA MET A 248 -6.02 22.95 -3.18
C MET A 248 -6.18 23.88 -4.40
N TRP A 249 -6.23 25.18 -4.18
CA TRP A 249 -6.36 26.19 -5.24
C TRP A 249 -5.12 26.28 -6.18
N LEU A 250 -3.93 25.86 -5.72
CA LEU A 250 -2.72 25.81 -6.54
C LEU A 250 -2.64 24.54 -7.40
N LYS A 251 -3.49 23.56 -7.21
CA LYS A 251 -3.43 22.26 -7.90
C LYS A 251 -3.43 22.31 -9.43
N PRO A 252 -4.06 23.28 -10.11
CA PRO A 252 -3.93 23.37 -11.55
C PRO A 252 -2.49 23.62 -12.04
N PHE A 253 -1.65 24.25 -11.22
CA PHE A 253 -0.31 24.69 -11.56
C PHE A 253 0.81 23.82 -10.96
N LEU A 254 0.59 23.22 -9.80
CA LEU A 254 1.59 22.41 -9.09
C LEU A 254 2.00 21.13 -9.81
N PRO A 255 1.09 20.33 -10.43
CA PRO A 255 1.47 19.05 -11.03
C PRO A 255 2.56 19.13 -12.08
N PRO A 256 2.54 20.06 -13.07
CA PRO A 256 3.62 20.15 -14.05
C PRO A 256 4.98 20.43 -13.42
N ILE A 257 5.03 21.30 -12.42
CA ILE A 257 6.27 21.65 -11.71
C ILE A 257 6.77 20.44 -10.89
N ALA A 258 5.88 19.79 -10.17
CA ALA A 258 6.22 18.62 -9.35
C ALA A 258 6.72 17.45 -10.22
N ILE A 259 6.10 17.22 -11.38
CA ILE A 259 6.50 16.17 -12.33
C ILE A 259 7.88 16.48 -12.92
N TRP A 260 8.08 17.71 -13.37
CA TRP A 260 9.36 18.14 -13.92
C TRP A 260 10.49 18.00 -12.89
N LEU A 261 10.26 18.47 -11.66
CA LEU A 261 11.23 18.36 -10.58
C LEU A 261 11.53 16.89 -10.24
N ASP A 262 10.51 16.05 -10.20
CA ASP A 262 10.64 14.62 -9.94
C ASP A 262 11.44 13.90 -11.04
N ASP A 263 11.27 14.31 -12.29
CA ASP A 263 12.03 13.78 -13.43
C ASP A 263 13.50 14.25 -13.38
N VAL A 264 13.75 15.51 -13.09
CA VAL A 264 15.12 16.08 -12.96
C VAL A 264 15.89 15.44 -11.82
N LEU A 265 15.23 15.17 -10.69
CA LEU A 265 15.83 14.48 -9.55
C LEU A 265 16.03 12.98 -9.77
N GLY A 266 15.59 12.44 -10.90
CA GLY A 266 15.73 11.02 -11.23
C GLY A 266 14.91 10.09 -10.35
N ASN A 267 13.87 10.60 -9.70
CA ASN A 267 13.01 9.80 -8.86
C ASN A 267 12.27 8.71 -9.66
N GLY A 268 12.21 7.51 -9.11
CA GLY A 268 11.64 6.34 -9.77
C GLY A 268 12.67 5.50 -10.54
N ASN A 269 13.88 6.01 -10.78
CA ASN A 269 14.97 5.23 -11.36
C ASN A 269 15.51 4.19 -10.37
N PRO A 270 16.10 3.07 -10.87
CA PRO A 270 16.82 2.13 -10.03
C PRO A 270 17.90 2.84 -9.20
N ASN A 271 17.99 2.54 -7.93
CA ASN A 271 19.01 3.08 -7.06
C ASN A 271 19.69 1.94 -6.27
N ASP A 272 20.79 1.43 -6.86
CA ASP A 272 21.50 0.30 -6.27
C ASP A 272 22.15 0.64 -4.93
N ALA A 273 22.48 1.91 -4.68
CA ALA A 273 22.98 2.35 -3.38
C ALA A 273 21.95 2.23 -2.24
N LYS A 274 20.68 2.07 -2.58
CA LYS A 274 19.59 1.84 -1.61
C LYS A 274 19.23 0.37 -1.41
N LYS A 275 19.94 -0.54 -2.04
CA LYS A 275 19.75 -2.00 -1.90
C LYS A 275 20.47 -2.53 -0.66
N TRP A 276 20.10 -2.03 0.51
CA TRP A 276 20.70 -2.37 1.79
C TRP A 276 20.73 -3.88 2.09
N TRP A 277 19.79 -4.65 1.51
CA TRP A 277 19.74 -6.11 1.69
C TRP A 277 20.90 -6.84 1.04
N LEU A 278 21.57 -6.26 0.05
CA LEU A 278 22.79 -6.83 -0.55
C LEU A 278 24.01 -6.64 0.35
N ASP A 279 23.98 -5.63 1.23
CA ASP A 279 25.08 -5.36 2.15
C ASP A 279 25.14 -6.38 3.31
N LEU A 280 24.06 -7.14 3.49
CA LEU A 280 23.96 -8.20 4.51
C LEU A 280 24.31 -9.58 3.99
N GLU A 281 24.58 -9.72 2.70
CA GLU A 281 24.93 -11.00 2.10
C GLU A 281 26.37 -11.38 2.36
N VAL A 282 26.61 -12.68 2.48
CA VAL A 282 27.96 -13.25 2.49
C VAL A 282 28.48 -13.23 1.06
N MET A 283 29.52 -12.46 0.80
CA MET A 283 30.11 -12.27 -0.50
C MET A 283 31.48 -12.97 -0.57
N GLY A 284 31.53 -14.16 -1.18
CA GLY A 284 32.77 -14.91 -1.36
C GLY A 284 33.45 -15.26 -0.03
N GLU A 285 34.75 -14.94 0.11
CA GLU A 285 35.52 -15.18 1.32
C GLU A 285 35.22 -14.21 2.47
N ARG A 286 34.36 -13.25 2.26
CA ARG A 286 34.01 -12.28 3.28
C ARG A 286 32.71 -12.71 3.96
N SER A 287 32.72 -12.71 5.24
CA SER A 287 31.54 -12.89 6.02
C SER A 287 30.59 -11.72 5.81
N PHE A 288 30.19 -10.87 6.43
CA PHE A 288 29.20 -9.81 6.18
C PHE A 288 29.87 -8.47 5.90
N LYS A 289 29.30 -7.66 5.02
CA LYS A 289 29.49 -6.23 5.06
C LYS A 289 28.78 -5.70 6.29
N TYR A 290 29.56 -5.26 7.26
CA TYR A 290 29.02 -4.67 8.46
C TYR A 290 28.60 -3.23 8.20
N ASN A 291 27.32 -2.92 8.43
CA ASN A 291 26.86 -1.56 8.49
C ASN A 291 26.57 -1.19 9.94
N PRO A 292 27.39 -0.33 10.58
CA PRO A 292 27.23 0.03 11.98
C PRO A 292 25.94 0.79 12.27
N GLU A 293 25.27 1.30 11.24
CA GLU A 293 24.01 2.01 11.43
C GLU A 293 22.81 1.08 11.57
N ASN A 294 22.93 -0.13 11.09
CA ASN A 294 21.80 -1.05 11.01
C ASN A 294 21.56 -1.91 12.21
N HIS A 295 22.12 -1.77 13.34
CA HIS A 295 22.18 -2.88 13.90
C HIS A 295 22.15 -3.27 15.22
N VAL A 296 21.60 -4.26 15.16
CA VAL A 296 21.67 -5.39 16.09
C VAL A 296 23.00 -5.46 16.87
N GLU A 297 24.08 -5.08 16.25
CA GLU A 297 25.38 -5.00 16.92
C GLU A 297 25.55 -3.75 17.81
N LYS A 298 24.72 -2.75 17.63
CA LYS A 298 24.54 -1.68 18.61
C LYS A 298 23.83 -2.19 19.88
N ALA A 299 23.13 -3.28 19.81
CA ALA A 299 22.67 -3.98 20.98
C ALA A 299 23.89 -4.62 21.67
N LYS A 300 24.42 -3.92 22.69
CA LYS A 300 25.52 -4.40 23.51
C LYS A 300 25.24 -5.82 23.97
N GLY A 301 26.12 -6.74 23.63
CA GLY A 301 26.04 -8.13 24.06
C GLY A 301 25.50 -9.13 23.05
N ALA A 302 25.17 -8.73 21.83
CA ALA A 302 24.90 -9.71 20.79
C ALA A 302 26.19 -10.41 20.35
N ASN A 303 26.56 -11.47 21.06
CA ASN A 303 27.56 -12.41 20.59
C ASN A 303 27.01 -13.14 19.37
N ARG A 304 27.28 -12.62 18.18
CA ARG A 304 27.07 -13.40 16.96
C ARG A 304 28.10 -14.50 16.90
N PRO A 305 27.70 -15.75 16.73
CA PRO A 305 28.67 -16.79 16.43
C PRO A 305 29.40 -16.40 15.14
N LYS A 306 30.73 -16.36 15.20
CA LYS A 306 31.56 -16.22 13.99
C LYS A 306 31.24 -17.42 13.12
N ILE A 307 30.58 -17.19 11.98
CA ILE A 307 30.37 -18.25 11.00
C ILE A 307 31.74 -18.54 10.40
N ASP A 308 32.27 -19.73 10.68
CA ASP A 308 33.51 -20.20 10.04
C ASP A 308 33.15 -20.53 8.58
N PRO A 309 33.69 -19.81 7.59
CA PRO A 309 33.43 -20.07 6.18
C PRO A 309 33.97 -21.38 5.65
N LYS A 310 34.63 -22.20 6.50
CA LYS A 310 35.21 -23.51 6.15
C LYS A 310 34.42 -24.69 6.73
N LYS A 311 33.29 -24.44 7.35
CA LYS A 311 32.31 -25.44 7.75
C LYS A 311 31.02 -25.33 6.94
#